data_e106d7a835dc9fd874a3e53d14c28937
#
_entry.id   e106d7a835dc9fd874a3e53d14c28937
#
_cell.length_a   1.000
_cell.length_b   1.000
_cell.length_c   1.000
_cell.angle_alpha   90.00
_cell.angle_beta   90.00
_cell.angle_gamma   90.00
#
_symmetry.space_group_name_H-M   'P 1'
#
loop_
_entity.id
_entity.type
_entity.pdbx_description
1 polymer ?
#
loop_
_entity_poly.entity_id
_entity_poly.type
_entity_poly.pdbx_seq_one_letter_code
_entity_poly.pdbx_strand_id
1 'polypeptide(L)'
;QSIMKKTDREGENVMQALFDAVNAICGKIQVVSDLFWEFPTNFGWYAAIPIFGNFSLAIILLVGTGIFLTFRFRFVQVRKFKYGLKVLLHSKAATKTGISALAAFLLSTAMRVGPGNILGVTGAISIGGPGALFWMWLSAFFGMSTAFAESTLSQIFKEKRDGQ
;
A
#
# COMPACT_ATOMS: atom_id res chain seq x y z
N GLN A 1 10.42 -51.86 -2.69
CA GLN A 1 10.90 -50.87 -1.71
C GLN A 1 12.01 -49.94 -2.27
N SER A 2 12.94 -50.46 -3.10
CA SER A 2 14.07 -49.67 -3.67
C SER A 2 13.62 -48.66 -4.70
N ILE A 3 12.61 -48.95 -5.54
CA ILE A 3 12.13 -48.10 -6.59
C ILE A 3 11.32 -46.91 -6.00
N MET A 4 10.46 -47.14 -5.02
CA MET A 4 9.71 -46.09 -4.33
C MET A 4 10.65 -45.09 -3.67
N LYS A 5 11.70 -45.55 -3.01
CA LYS A 5 12.68 -44.67 -2.34
C LYS A 5 13.53 -43.85 -3.32
N LYS A 6 13.64 -44.30 -4.60
CA LYS A 6 14.32 -43.58 -5.66
C LYS A 6 13.43 -42.47 -6.20
N THR A 7 12.14 -42.74 -6.40
CA THR A 7 11.14 -41.76 -6.92
C THR A 7 10.92 -40.65 -5.90
N ASP A 8 10.88 -40.96 -4.59
CA ASP A 8 10.77 -39.97 -3.52
C ASP A 8 11.98 -39.02 -3.51
N ARG A 9 13.20 -39.54 -3.66
CA ARG A 9 14.41 -38.69 -3.73
C ARG A 9 14.47 -37.84 -4.99
N GLU A 10 14.01 -38.32 -6.12
CA GLU A 10 13.93 -37.53 -7.36
C GLU A 10 12.90 -36.42 -7.21
N GLY A 11 11.77 -36.67 -6.56
CA GLY A 11 10.76 -35.64 -6.23
C GLY A 11 11.29 -34.57 -5.27
N GLU A 12 12.01 -34.98 -4.23
CA GLU A 12 12.66 -34.05 -3.29
C GLU A 12 13.72 -33.17 -3.98
N ASN A 13 14.54 -33.77 -4.86
CA ASN A 13 15.55 -33.00 -5.62
C ASN A 13 14.94 -31.99 -6.58
N VAL A 14 13.85 -32.34 -7.27
CA VAL A 14 13.12 -31.41 -8.15
C VAL A 14 12.48 -30.27 -7.34
N MET A 15 11.88 -30.59 -6.20
CA MET A 15 11.32 -29.61 -5.31
C MET A 15 12.38 -28.64 -4.80
N GLN A 16 13.53 -29.16 -4.40
CA GLN A 16 14.66 -28.37 -3.90
C GLN A 16 15.23 -27.46 -4.98
N ALA A 17 15.38 -27.97 -6.21
CA ALA A 17 15.82 -27.17 -7.36
C ALA A 17 14.83 -26.04 -7.71
N LEU A 18 13.52 -26.29 -7.57
CA LEU A 18 12.50 -25.27 -7.73
C LEU A 18 12.60 -24.18 -6.65
N PHE A 19 12.77 -24.57 -5.39
CA PHE A 19 12.98 -23.62 -4.29
C PHE A 19 14.22 -22.76 -4.50
N ASP A 20 15.33 -23.37 -4.93
CA ASP A 20 16.58 -22.64 -5.18
C ASP A 20 16.43 -21.68 -6.37
N ALA A 21 15.74 -22.08 -7.42
CA ALA A 21 15.44 -21.18 -8.56
C ALA A 21 14.54 -20.02 -8.15
N VAL A 22 13.50 -20.27 -7.35
CA VAL A 22 12.63 -19.21 -6.81
C VAL A 22 13.41 -18.28 -5.91
N ASN A 23 14.23 -18.81 -5.00
CA ASN A 23 15.05 -17.99 -4.11
C ASN A 23 16.09 -17.15 -4.87
N ALA A 24 16.66 -17.67 -5.95
CA ALA A 24 17.59 -16.93 -6.79
C ALA A 24 16.89 -15.76 -7.53
N ILE A 25 15.66 -15.97 -7.98
CA ILE A 25 14.83 -14.91 -8.59
C ILE A 25 14.44 -13.87 -7.52
N CYS A 26 13.97 -14.32 -6.37
CA CYS A 26 13.62 -13.45 -5.25
C CYS A 26 14.82 -12.62 -4.79
N GLY A 27 16.01 -13.19 -4.72
CA GLY A 27 17.24 -12.47 -4.39
C GLY A 27 17.58 -11.35 -5.36
N LYS A 28 17.36 -11.55 -6.66
CA LYS A 28 17.55 -10.49 -7.67
C LYS A 28 16.50 -9.38 -7.54
N ILE A 29 15.25 -9.74 -7.25
CA ILE A 29 14.16 -8.78 -7.03
C ILE A 29 14.45 -7.98 -5.75
N GLN A 30 15.00 -8.62 -4.72
CA GLN A 30 15.33 -7.97 -3.47
C GLN A 30 16.40 -6.88 -3.66
N VAL A 31 17.44 -7.13 -4.45
CA VAL A 31 18.46 -6.11 -4.78
C VAL A 31 17.83 -4.88 -5.44
N VAL A 32 16.87 -5.08 -6.35
CA VAL A 32 16.15 -3.97 -6.99
C VAL A 32 15.25 -3.25 -5.98
N SER A 33 14.56 -4.00 -5.13
CA SER A 33 13.73 -3.45 -4.06
C SER A 33 14.56 -2.60 -3.09
N ASP A 34 15.68 -3.14 -2.63
CA ASP A 34 16.58 -2.47 -1.69
C ASP A 34 17.14 -1.17 -2.32
N LEU A 35 17.48 -1.21 -3.60
CA LEU A 35 17.90 0.00 -4.32
C LEU A 35 16.82 1.10 -4.28
N PHE A 36 15.55 0.76 -4.47
CA PHE A 36 14.45 1.73 -4.42
C PHE A 36 14.16 2.22 -3.00
N TRP A 37 14.20 1.32 -2.02
CA TRP A 37 13.84 1.65 -0.65
C TRP A 37 14.99 2.25 0.16
N GLU A 38 16.24 1.94 -0.19
CA GLU A 38 17.41 2.46 0.50
C GLU A 38 18.06 3.66 -0.20
N PHE A 39 17.65 3.95 -1.44
CA PHE A 39 18.14 5.14 -2.13
C PHE A 39 17.58 6.42 -1.50
N PRO A 40 18.40 7.44 -1.22
CA PRO A 40 19.85 7.56 -1.37
C PRO A 40 20.64 7.35 -0.06
N THR A 41 20.06 6.64 0.94
CA THR A 41 20.68 6.43 2.26
C THR A 41 22.04 5.72 2.17
N ASN A 42 22.27 4.97 1.09
CA ASN A 42 23.56 4.30 0.80
C ASN A 42 24.70 5.28 0.49
N PHE A 43 24.41 6.56 0.26
CA PHE A 43 25.45 7.56 0.01
C PHE A 43 25.84 8.26 1.33
N GLY A 44 27.11 8.17 1.70
CA GLY A 44 27.63 8.71 2.95
C GLY A 44 27.36 10.21 3.16
N TRP A 45 27.33 11.01 2.08
CA TRP A 45 27.00 12.43 2.15
C TRP A 45 25.53 12.68 2.51
N TYR A 46 24.63 11.80 2.08
CA TYR A 46 23.20 11.90 2.40
C TYR A 46 22.93 11.41 3.82
N ALA A 47 23.52 10.30 4.22
CA ALA A 47 23.44 9.75 5.58
C ALA A 47 23.95 10.73 6.65
N ALA A 48 24.84 11.66 6.28
CA ALA A 48 25.36 12.69 7.16
C ALA A 48 24.34 13.83 7.45
N ILE A 49 23.24 13.91 6.70
CA ILE A 49 22.21 14.94 6.91
C ILE A 49 21.39 14.56 8.14
N PRO A 50 21.40 15.33 9.23
CA PRO A 50 20.61 15.05 10.43
C PRO A 50 19.11 15.06 10.05
N ILE A 51 18.35 14.08 10.56
CA ILE A 51 16.91 13.85 10.36
C ILE A 51 16.59 13.17 9.01
N PHE A 52 17.05 13.69 7.87
CA PHE A 52 16.70 13.16 6.55
C PHE A 52 17.57 11.98 6.10
N GLY A 53 18.80 11.89 6.57
CA GLY A 53 19.75 10.86 6.17
C GLY A 53 19.33 9.41 6.47
N ASN A 54 18.41 9.22 7.40
CA ASN A 54 17.87 7.92 7.77
C ASN A 54 16.58 7.54 7.01
N PHE A 55 16.05 8.45 6.19
CA PHE A 55 14.82 8.20 5.42
C PHE A 55 15.14 8.04 3.95
N SER A 56 14.60 7.00 3.33
CA SER A 56 14.72 6.85 1.88
C SER A 56 13.94 7.94 1.14
N LEU A 57 14.37 8.25 -0.07
CA LEU A 57 13.69 9.21 -0.93
C LEU A 57 12.22 8.83 -1.15
N ALA A 58 11.94 7.54 -1.28
CA ALA A 58 10.58 7.03 -1.44
C ALA A 58 9.68 7.39 -0.24
N ILE A 59 10.18 7.22 0.98
CA ILE A 59 9.45 7.59 2.21
C ILE A 59 9.24 9.10 2.28
N ILE A 60 10.26 9.89 1.98
CA ILE A 60 10.18 11.36 1.99
C ILE A 60 9.15 11.84 0.96
N LEU A 61 9.15 11.29 -0.24
CA LEU A 61 8.17 11.65 -1.28
C LEU A 61 6.76 11.26 -0.89
N LEU A 62 6.55 10.04 -0.35
CA LEU A 62 5.23 9.57 0.07
C LEU A 62 4.66 10.43 1.20
N VAL A 63 5.42 10.61 2.26
CA VAL A 63 4.99 11.39 3.44
C VAL A 63 4.90 12.87 3.08
N GLY A 64 5.88 13.39 2.36
CA GLY A 64 5.92 14.79 1.91
C GLY A 64 4.74 15.14 1.01
N THR A 65 4.40 14.28 0.05
CA THR A 65 3.21 14.46 -0.81
C THR A 65 1.94 14.42 0.02
N GLY A 66 1.81 13.50 0.98
CA GLY A 66 0.68 13.43 1.89
C GLY A 66 0.51 14.70 2.71
N ILE A 67 1.60 15.20 3.27
CA ILE A 67 1.63 16.46 4.03
C ILE A 67 1.26 17.65 3.12
N PHE A 68 1.92 17.77 1.97
CA PHE A 68 1.64 18.83 1.00
C PHE A 68 0.17 18.86 0.59
N LEU A 69 -0.40 17.73 0.21
CA LEU A 69 -1.81 17.63 -0.17
C LEU A 69 -2.76 17.94 0.99
N THR A 70 -2.41 17.54 2.22
CA THR A 70 -3.19 17.86 3.41
C THR A 70 -3.33 19.36 3.59
N PHE A 71 -2.24 20.10 3.49
CA PHE A 71 -2.26 21.58 3.57
C PHE A 71 -2.95 22.20 2.35
N ARG A 72 -2.66 21.71 1.15
CA ARG A 72 -3.25 22.22 -0.10
C ARG A 72 -4.77 22.05 -0.15
N PHE A 73 -5.29 20.97 0.39
CA PHE A 73 -6.73 20.72 0.50
C PHE A 73 -7.33 21.25 1.81
N ARG A 74 -6.58 22.00 2.58
CA ARG A 74 -7.03 22.64 3.83
C ARG A 74 -7.68 21.65 4.79
N PHE A 75 -6.96 20.55 5.09
CA PHE A 75 -7.42 19.49 5.99
C PHE A 75 -8.79 18.91 5.61
N VAL A 76 -8.95 18.54 4.34
CA VAL A 76 -10.20 17.99 3.81
C VAL A 76 -10.70 16.79 4.63
N GLN A 77 -9.79 16.00 5.20
CA GLN A 77 -10.05 14.84 6.04
C GLN A 77 -10.97 15.19 7.22
N VAL A 78 -10.74 16.32 7.86
CA VAL A 78 -11.53 16.78 9.01
C VAL A 78 -12.77 17.55 8.56
N ARG A 79 -12.58 18.49 7.64
CA ARG A 79 -13.67 19.41 7.20
C ARG A 79 -14.82 18.70 6.50
N LYS A 80 -14.52 17.70 5.69
CA LYS A 80 -15.52 16.99 4.88
C LYS A 80 -15.95 15.65 5.49
N PHE A 81 -15.38 15.26 6.63
CA PHE A 81 -15.69 14.00 7.27
C PHE A 81 -17.19 13.83 7.55
N LYS A 82 -17.82 14.80 8.21
CA LYS A 82 -19.26 14.76 8.52
C LYS A 82 -20.11 14.69 7.26
N TYR A 83 -19.72 15.41 6.21
CA TYR A 83 -20.44 15.37 4.94
C TYR A 83 -20.29 14.01 4.25
N GLY A 84 -19.08 13.46 4.21
CA GLY A 84 -18.83 12.12 3.66
C GLY A 84 -19.64 11.04 4.38
N LEU A 85 -19.66 11.09 5.71
CA LEU A 85 -20.46 10.15 6.53
C LEU A 85 -21.97 10.30 6.25
N LYS A 86 -22.46 11.53 6.12
CA LYS A 86 -23.85 11.78 5.78
C LYS A 86 -24.22 11.23 4.39
N VAL A 87 -23.38 11.44 3.39
CA VAL A 87 -23.57 10.88 2.05
C VAL A 87 -23.57 9.36 2.07
N LEU A 88 -22.66 8.76 2.83
CA LEU A 88 -22.55 7.30 2.95
C LEU A 88 -23.81 6.68 3.56
N LEU A 89 -24.33 7.28 4.65
CA LEU A 89 -25.48 6.76 5.39
C LEU A 89 -26.83 7.08 4.73
N HIS A 90 -26.96 8.20 4.02
CA HIS A 90 -28.20 8.65 3.43
C HIS A 90 -28.27 8.48 1.91
N SER A 91 -27.30 7.83 1.31
CA SER A 91 -27.34 7.53 -0.11
C SER A 91 -28.46 6.54 -0.39
N LYS A 92 -29.57 7.06 -0.93
CA LYS A 92 -30.65 6.22 -1.45
C LYS A 92 -30.13 5.34 -2.56
N ALA A 93 -30.71 4.14 -2.66
CA ALA A 93 -30.35 3.13 -3.63
C ALA A 93 -30.14 3.68 -5.04
N ALA A 94 -29.18 3.08 -5.71
CA ALA A 94 -28.73 3.42 -7.06
C ALA A 94 -29.83 3.84 -8.01
N THR A 95 -29.58 4.90 -8.74
CA THR A 95 -30.19 5.15 -10.05
C THR A 95 -30.01 3.90 -10.92
N LYS A 96 -30.93 3.63 -11.84
CA LYS A 96 -30.97 2.41 -12.68
C LYS A 96 -29.65 2.02 -13.37
N THR A 97 -28.62 2.86 -13.29
CA THR A 97 -27.31 2.70 -13.97
C THR A 97 -26.10 2.87 -13.03
N GLY A 98 -26.26 2.94 -11.71
CA GLY A 98 -25.12 3.16 -10.80
C GLY A 98 -25.22 2.39 -9.49
N ILE A 99 -24.07 2.15 -8.85
CA ILE A 99 -23.99 1.55 -7.52
C ILE A 99 -24.21 2.61 -6.43
N SER A 100 -24.78 2.21 -5.28
CA SER A 100 -24.98 3.12 -4.16
C SER A 100 -23.63 3.58 -3.57
N ALA A 101 -23.62 4.73 -2.89
CA ALA A 101 -22.39 5.22 -2.25
C ALA A 101 -21.84 4.23 -1.21
N LEU A 102 -22.72 3.55 -0.49
CA LEU A 102 -22.33 2.50 0.46
C LEU A 102 -21.71 1.30 -0.25
N ALA A 103 -22.30 0.83 -1.34
CA ALA A 103 -21.74 -0.28 -2.12
C ALA A 103 -20.37 0.08 -2.74
N ALA A 104 -20.22 1.29 -3.26
CA ALA A 104 -18.95 1.79 -3.78
C ALA A 104 -17.89 1.87 -2.68
N PHE A 105 -18.25 2.34 -1.49
CA PHE A 105 -17.37 2.38 -0.33
C PHE A 105 -16.93 0.98 0.11
N LEU A 106 -17.87 0.05 0.27
CA LEU A 106 -17.57 -1.33 0.66
C LEU A 106 -16.68 -2.03 -0.36
N LEU A 107 -16.98 -1.88 -1.65
CA LEU A 107 -16.17 -2.43 -2.73
C LEU A 107 -14.75 -1.86 -2.72
N SER A 108 -14.61 -0.54 -2.63
CA SER A 108 -13.31 0.13 -2.56
C SER A 108 -12.50 -0.31 -1.34
N THR A 109 -13.14 -0.50 -0.19
CA THR A 109 -12.49 -0.98 1.03
C THR A 109 -12.05 -2.44 0.88
N ALA A 110 -12.92 -3.30 0.35
CA ALA A 110 -12.60 -4.70 0.12
C ALA A 110 -11.40 -4.90 -0.83
N MET A 111 -11.30 -4.07 -1.87
CA MET A 111 -10.17 -4.12 -2.82
C MET A 111 -8.84 -3.66 -2.21
N ARG A 112 -8.87 -2.84 -1.15
CA ARG A 112 -7.66 -2.32 -0.50
C ARG A 112 -7.15 -3.20 0.64
N VAL A 113 -7.99 -4.04 1.20
CA VAL A 113 -7.62 -4.98 2.26
C VAL A 113 -7.09 -6.26 1.65
N GLY A 114 -5.77 -6.44 1.70
CA GLY A 114 -5.08 -7.63 1.21
C GLY A 114 -4.23 -8.29 2.30
N PRO A 115 -3.75 -9.52 2.07
CA PRO A 115 -2.89 -10.21 3.01
C PRO A 115 -1.60 -9.44 3.32
N GLY A 116 -1.09 -8.64 2.37
CA GLY A 116 0.06 -7.76 2.57
C GLY A 116 -0.16 -6.71 3.66
N ASN A 117 -1.38 -6.20 3.82
CA ASN A 117 -1.68 -5.24 4.90
C ASN A 117 -1.59 -5.90 6.28
N ILE A 118 -2.03 -7.16 6.40
CA ILE A 118 -1.97 -7.91 7.66
C ILE A 118 -0.50 -8.21 8.00
N LEU A 119 0.25 -8.76 7.04
CA LEU A 119 1.67 -9.07 7.21
C LEU A 119 2.52 -7.82 7.47
N GLY A 120 2.23 -6.71 6.79
CA GLY A 120 2.91 -5.44 7.01
C GLY A 120 2.68 -4.87 8.40
N VAL A 121 1.44 -4.90 8.89
CA VAL A 121 1.10 -4.42 10.24
C VAL A 121 1.72 -5.30 11.32
N THR A 122 1.60 -6.62 11.19
CA THR A 122 2.17 -7.55 12.17
C THR A 122 3.70 -7.46 12.20
N GLY A 123 4.35 -7.38 11.04
CA GLY A 123 5.78 -7.19 10.93
C GLY A 123 6.25 -5.87 11.56
N ALA A 124 5.56 -4.76 11.26
CA ALA A 124 5.88 -3.46 11.83
C ALA A 124 5.76 -3.43 13.37
N ILE A 125 4.73 -4.08 13.93
CA ILE A 125 4.55 -4.18 15.38
C ILE A 125 5.61 -5.08 16.01
N SER A 126 5.96 -6.18 15.35
CA SER A 126 6.98 -7.12 15.85
C SER A 126 8.36 -6.49 15.95
N ILE A 127 8.71 -5.61 15.01
CA ILE A 127 10.02 -4.95 14.94
C ILE A 127 10.02 -3.63 15.72
N GLY A 128 8.98 -2.80 15.51
CA GLY A 128 8.91 -1.44 16.06
C GLY A 128 8.14 -1.31 17.38
N GLY A 129 7.56 -2.40 17.88
CA GLY A 129 6.77 -2.39 19.11
C GLY A 129 5.53 -1.50 19.04
N PRO A 130 4.99 -1.06 20.22
CA PRO A 130 3.76 -0.25 20.28
C PRO A 130 3.89 1.11 19.57
N GLY A 131 5.10 1.66 19.50
CA GLY A 131 5.38 2.94 18.83
C GLY A 131 5.07 2.89 17.32
N ALA A 132 5.17 1.73 16.69
CA ALA A 132 4.83 1.55 15.28
C ALA A 132 3.37 1.92 14.98
N LEU A 133 2.44 1.62 15.88
CA LEU A 133 1.01 1.96 15.72
C LEU A 133 0.78 3.46 15.62
N PHE A 134 1.48 4.24 16.44
CA PHE A 134 1.37 5.70 16.39
C PHE A 134 1.82 6.24 15.02
N TRP A 135 2.96 5.79 14.52
CA TRP A 135 3.47 6.20 13.22
C TRP A 135 2.59 5.73 12.07
N MET A 136 2.00 4.55 12.17
CA MET A 136 1.03 4.05 11.17
C MET A 136 -0.24 4.90 11.13
N TRP A 137 -0.78 5.32 12.28
CA TRP A 137 -1.92 6.24 12.32
C TRP A 137 -1.60 7.61 11.73
N LEU A 138 -0.42 8.14 12.07
CA LEU A 138 0.03 9.42 11.52
C LEU A 138 0.19 9.36 10.00
N SER A 139 0.80 8.29 9.48
CA SER A 139 0.94 8.05 8.05
C SER A 139 -0.41 7.88 7.36
N ALA A 140 -1.34 7.15 7.98
CA ALA A 140 -2.69 6.96 7.46
C ALA A 140 -3.46 8.28 7.38
N PHE A 141 -3.29 9.16 8.37
CA PHE A 141 -3.93 10.48 8.36
C PHE A 141 -3.47 11.32 7.14
N PHE A 142 -2.17 11.35 6.85
CA PHE A 142 -1.66 12.03 5.66
C PHE A 142 -2.04 11.30 4.37
N GLY A 143 -2.08 9.98 4.38
CA GLY A 143 -2.50 9.15 3.25
C GLY A 143 -3.97 9.33 2.84
N MET A 144 -4.85 9.78 3.75
CA MET A 144 -6.23 10.12 3.39
C MET A 144 -6.32 11.26 2.37
N SER A 145 -5.40 12.21 2.39
CA SER A 145 -5.39 13.33 1.42
C SER A 145 -4.99 12.87 0.02
N THR A 146 -4.06 11.93 -0.10
CA THR A 146 -3.68 11.34 -1.39
C THR A 146 -4.82 10.50 -1.97
N ALA A 147 -5.49 9.69 -1.14
CA ALA A 147 -6.66 8.92 -1.56
C ALA A 147 -7.82 9.82 -2.01
N PHE A 148 -8.03 10.98 -1.38
CA PHE A 148 -9.00 11.97 -1.81
C PHE A 148 -8.63 12.57 -3.18
N ALA A 149 -7.36 12.94 -3.39
CA ALA A 149 -6.87 13.43 -4.67
C ALA A 149 -7.09 12.43 -5.80
N GLU A 150 -6.71 11.17 -5.56
CA GLU A 150 -6.85 10.04 -6.47
C GLU A 150 -8.32 9.82 -6.89
N SER A 151 -9.20 9.75 -5.89
CA SER A 151 -10.64 9.59 -6.14
C SER A 151 -11.26 10.77 -6.89
N THR A 152 -10.80 11.98 -6.61
CA THR A 152 -11.27 13.19 -7.30
C THR A 152 -10.79 13.20 -8.75
N LEU A 153 -9.53 12.88 -9.00
CA LEU A 153 -8.98 12.82 -10.35
C LEU A 153 -9.70 11.74 -11.19
N SER A 154 -9.95 10.57 -10.62
CA SER A 154 -10.66 9.49 -11.32
C SER A 154 -12.07 9.90 -11.73
N GLN A 155 -12.75 10.76 -10.96
CA GLN A 155 -14.07 11.27 -11.31
C GLN A 155 -14.00 12.39 -12.37
N ILE A 156 -12.98 13.24 -12.35
CA ILE A 156 -12.81 14.33 -13.32
C ILE A 156 -12.48 13.76 -14.71
N PHE A 157 -11.63 12.74 -14.77
CA PHE A 157 -11.20 12.13 -16.04
C PHE A 157 -12.05 10.92 -16.45
N LYS A 158 -13.22 10.74 -15.81
CA LYS A 158 -14.14 9.67 -16.19
C LYS A 158 -14.78 9.97 -17.54
N GLU A 159 -14.38 9.23 -18.57
CA GLU A 159 -15.04 9.25 -19.87
C GLU A 159 -16.29 8.36 -19.84
N LYS A 160 -17.41 8.91 -20.29
CA LYS A 160 -18.60 8.11 -20.57
C LYS A 160 -18.43 7.53 -21.97
N ARG A 161 -18.18 6.25 -22.09
CA ARG A 161 -18.31 5.56 -23.38
C ARG A 161 -19.80 5.39 -23.67
N ASP A 162 -20.24 5.91 -24.80
CA ASP A 162 -21.61 5.74 -25.28
C ASP A 162 -21.97 4.25 -25.35
N GLY A 163 -22.94 3.83 -24.53
CA GLY A 163 -23.49 2.48 -24.53
C GLY A 163 -23.44 1.72 -23.21
N GLN A 164 -22.92 2.27 -22.13
CA GLN A 164 -23.04 1.69 -20.77
C GLN A 164 -23.36 2.74 -19.70
#